data_53f9ed7194ebce052eca93a6d933c516
#
_entry.id   53f9ed7194ebce052eca93a6d933c516
#
_cell.length_a   1.000
_cell.length_b   1.000
_cell.length_c   1.000
_cell.angle_alpha   90.00
_cell.angle_beta   90.00
_cell.angle_gamma   90.00
#
_symmetry.space_group_name_H-M   'P 1'
#
loop_
_entity.id
_entity.type
_entity.pdbx_description
1 polymer ?
#
loop_
_entity_poly.entity_id
_entity_poly.type
_entity_poly.pdbx_seq_one_letter_code
_entity_poly.pdbx_strand_id
1 'polypeptide(L)'
;MLKPLSALLALLCALPLAAQDRADVEQLQKFARVYRYLTELYVDDEDMAPVVEGAIAGMLERLDPHSAYLTAEEMRSVRESIDGEFSGIGVEFNVLRDTIIVVNTVAGGPAERAGMRANDRIVRIDTTEAVGFTRADVPKHLRGKTGTKVALEVVRHGVPERLRFTLVRDRIPLNTVDAAYRVSDSVGYIKVNRFGQTTMAEFGEAYRELGRPGALILDLQGNGGGLLDQAIGMAGF
;
A
#
# COMPACT_ATOMS: atom_id res chain seq x y z
N MET A 1 -58.23 -16.64 -30.44
CA MET A 1 -57.12 -17.17 -31.27
C MET A 1 -55.91 -16.20 -31.29
N LEU A 2 -55.26 -15.98 -30.12
CA LEU A 2 -54.13 -15.04 -30.02
C LEU A 2 -52.86 -15.67 -29.35
N LYS A 3 -52.82 -16.98 -29.19
CA LYS A 3 -51.72 -17.71 -28.54
C LYS A 3 -50.43 -17.97 -29.34
N PRO A 4 -50.41 -18.06 -30.68
CA PRO A 4 -49.15 -18.34 -31.37
C PRO A 4 -48.26 -17.10 -31.58
N LEU A 5 -48.83 -15.90 -31.57
CA LEU A 5 -48.02 -14.66 -31.83
C LEU A 5 -47.18 -14.24 -30.61
N SER A 6 -47.69 -14.45 -29.39
CA SER A 6 -46.96 -14.20 -28.14
C SER A 6 -45.81 -15.19 -27.90
N ALA A 7 -45.97 -16.44 -28.31
CA ALA A 7 -44.91 -17.45 -28.24
C ALA A 7 -43.78 -17.18 -29.24
N LEU A 8 -44.10 -16.68 -30.42
CA LEU A 8 -43.13 -16.28 -31.44
C LEU A 8 -42.34 -15.06 -31.01
N LEU A 9 -42.98 -14.07 -30.37
CA LEU A 9 -42.33 -12.86 -29.88
C LEU A 9 -41.35 -13.15 -28.69
N ALA A 10 -41.77 -14.10 -27.81
CA ALA A 10 -40.90 -14.54 -26.71
C ALA A 10 -39.67 -15.33 -27.22
N LEU A 11 -39.79 -16.09 -28.29
CA LEU A 11 -38.72 -16.84 -28.89
C LEU A 11 -37.70 -15.87 -29.60
N LEU A 12 -38.18 -14.78 -30.24
CA LEU A 12 -37.31 -13.76 -30.84
C LEU A 12 -36.50 -12.95 -29.81
N CYS A 13 -37.01 -12.73 -28.61
CA CYS A 13 -36.28 -12.03 -27.55
C CYS A 13 -35.23 -12.92 -26.82
N ALA A 14 -35.38 -14.24 -26.88
CA ALA A 14 -34.43 -15.16 -26.26
C ALA A 14 -33.17 -15.44 -27.08
N LEU A 15 -33.24 -15.25 -28.41
CA LEU A 15 -32.15 -15.51 -29.33
C LEU A 15 -30.91 -14.61 -29.13
N PRO A 16 -31.01 -13.29 -28.85
CA PRO A 16 -29.82 -12.46 -28.63
C PRO A 16 -29.10 -12.77 -27.32
N LEU A 17 -29.80 -13.18 -26.25
CA LEU A 17 -29.16 -13.57 -24.98
C LEU A 17 -28.31 -14.84 -25.16
N ALA A 18 -28.81 -15.86 -25.82
CA ALA A 18 -28.09 -17.10 -26.07
C ALA A 18 -26.88 -16.93 -27.02
N ALA A 19 -26.93 -15.94 -27.90
CA ALA A 19 -25.83 -15.62 -28.81
C ALA A 19 -24.70 -14.87 -28.09
N GLN A 20 -25.03 -14.01 -27.14
CA GLN A 20 -24.07 -13.26 -26.35
C GLN A 20 -23.31 -14.20 -25.41
N ASP A 21 -23.99 -15.09 -24.70
CA ASP A 21 -23.38 -16.13 -23.86
C ASP A 21 -22.39 -17.00 -24.65
N ARG A 22 -22.70 -17.34 -25.90
CA ARG A 22 -21.79 -18.14 -26.74
C ARG A 22 -20.54 -17.37 -27.16
N ALA A 23 -20.67 -16.09 -27.49
CA ALA A 23 -19.54 -15.26 -27.86
C ALA A 23 -18.59 -15.07 -26.68
N ASP A 24 -19.10 -14.85 -25.48
CA ASP A 24 -18.31 -14.68 -24.26
C ASP A 24 -17.57 -15.97 -23.90
N VAL A 25 -18.22 -17.11 -24.00
CA VAL A 25 -17.60 -18.43 -23.81
C VAL A 25 -16.49 -18.70 -24.84
N GLU A 26 -16.68 -18.32 -26.09
CA GLU A 26 -15.66 -18.45 -27.13
C GLU A 26 -14.39 -17.60 -26.83
N GLN A 27 -14.57 -16.35 -26.36
CA GLN A 27 -13.45 -15.50 -25.98
C GLN A 27 -12.70 -16.07 -24.74
N LEU A 28 -13.44 -16.55 -23.75
CA LEU A 28 -12.84 -17.22 -22.59
C LEU A 28 -12.03 -18.46 -23.00
N GLN A 29 -12.58 -19.29 -23.88
CA GLN A 29 -11.88 -20.48 -24.41
C GLN A 29 -10.61 -20.10 -25.20
N LYS A 30 -10.64 -19.00 -25.95
CA LYS A 30 -9.49 -18.48 -26.66
C LYS A 30 -8.39 -18.06 -25.69
N PHE A 31 -8.74 -17.33 -24.64
CA PHE A 31 -7.81 -16.92 -23.58
C PHE A 31 -7.21 -18.15 -22.88
N ALA A 32 -8.03 -19.10 -22.44
CA ALA A 32 -7.58 -20.32 -21.79
C ALA A 32 -6.66 -21.17 -22.69
N ARG A 33 -6.88 -21.15 -24.00
CA ARG A 33 -6.04 -21.86 -24.98
C ARG A 33 -4.66 -21.22 -25.11
N VAL A 34 -4.58 -19.90 -25.13
CA VAL A 34 -3.31 -19.17 -25.14
C VAL A 34 -2.54 -19.43 -23.84
N TYR A 35 -3.21 -19.33 -22.70
CA TYR A 35 -2.60 -19.64 -21.39
C TYR A 35 -1.99 -21.06 -21.38
N ARG A 36 -2.76 -22.07 -21.82
CA ARG A 36 -2.28 -23.45 -21.90
C ARG A 36 -1.08 -23.60 -22.83
N TYR A 37 -1.06 -22.92 -24.00
CA TYR A 37 0.07 -22.98 -24.90
C TYR A 37 1.35 -22.37 -24.29
N LEU A 38 1.20 -21.29 -23.50
CA LEU A 38 2.33 -20.72 -22.77
C LEU A 38 2.86 -21.67 -21.69
N THR A 39 1.98 -22.34 -20.98
CA THR A 39 2.39 -23.27 -19.89
C THR A 39 2.93 -24.61 -20.38
N GLU A 40 2.47 -25.10 -21.57
CA GLU A 40 2.82 -26.44 -22.04
C GLU A 40 3.84 -26.44 -23.18
N LEU A 41 3.91 -25.38 -23.95
CA LEU A 41 4.65 -25.36 -25.23
C LEU A 41 5.69 -24.24 -25.32
N TYR A 42 5.74 -23.31 -24.36
CA TYR A 42 6.77 -22.27 -24.39
C TYR A 42 8.14 -22.89 -24.08
N VAL A 43 9.20 -22.35 -24.71
CA VAL A 43 10.54 -22.96 -24.66
C VAL A 43 11.22 -22.79 -23.31
N ASP A 44 10.94 -21.70 -22.63
CA ASP A 44 11.52 -21.39 -21.33
C ASP A 44 10.50 -21.65 -20.21
N ASP A 45 10.97 -22.00 -19.03
CA ASP A 45 10.14 -22.19 -17.83
C ASP A 45 9.87 -20.81 -17.19
N GLU A 46 8.73 -20.21 -17.52
CA GLU A 46 8.35 -18.87 -17.10
C GLU A 46 7.41 -18.90 -15.89
N ASP A 47 7.61 -17.97 -14.96
CA ASP A 47 6.63 -17.73 -13.90
C ASP A 47 5.34 -17.14 -14.50
N MET A 48 4.27 -17.93 -14.48
CA MET A 48 3.00 -17.54 -15.06
C MET A 48 2.23 -16.49 -14.24
N ALA A 49 2.60 -16.23 -12.98
CA ALA A 49 1.89 -15.26 -12.16
C ALA A 49 2.01 -13.82 -12.72
N PRO A 50 3.21 -13.30 -13.03
CA PRO A 50 3.34 -11.98 -13.67
C PRO A 50 2.69 -11.91 -15.06
N VAL A 51 2.70 -13.01 -15.82
CA VAL A 51 2.07 -13.07 -17.15
C VAL A 51 0.56 -12.90 -17.05
N VAL A 52 -0.08 -13.58 -16.10
CA VAL A 52 -1.52 -13.47 -15.84
C VAL A 52 -1.88 -12.08 -15.33
N GLU A 53 -1.12 -11.53 -14.38
CA GLU A 53 -1.33 -10.17 -13.88
C GLU A 53 -1.22 -9.12 -14.99
N GLY A 54 -0.22 -9.24 -15.86
CA GLY A 54 -0.08 -8.38 -17.04
C GLY A 54 -1.24 -8.50 -18.03
N ALA A 55 -1.78 -9.71 -18.23
CA ALA A 55 -2.96 -9.92 -19.08
C ALA A 55 -4.21 -9.26 -18.48
N ILE A 56 -4.42 -9.36 -17.15
CA ILE A 56 -5.53 -8.71 -16.46
C ILE A 56 -5.40 -7.19 -16.57
N ALA A 57 -4.22 -6.63 -16.30
CA ALA A 57 -3.96 -5.20 -16.44
C ALA A 57 -4.27 -4.71 -17.86
N GLY A 58 -3.78 -5.43 -18.90
CA GLY A 58 -4.05 -5.09 -20.30
C GLY A 58 -5.52 -5.17 -20.70
N MET A 59 -6.33 -6.03 -20.08
CA MET A 59 -7.77 -6.03 -20.28
C MET A 59 -8.42 -4.78 -19.68
N LEU A 60 -8.00 -4.36 -18.48
CA LEU A 60 -8.57 -3.20 -17.78
C LEU A 60 -8.17 -1.87 -18.42
N GLU A 61 -6.99 -1.77 -19.04
CA GLU A 61 -6.57 -0.58 -19.82
C GLU A 61 -7.52 -0.22 -20.96
N ARG A 62 -8.35 -1.18 -21.44
CA ARG A 62 -9.36 -0.94 -22.46
C ARG A 62 -10.68 -0.37 -21.92
N LEU A 63 -10.82 -0.31 -20.62
CA LEU A 63 -12.00 0.23 -19.94
C LEU A 63 -11.81 1.73 -19.66
N ASP A 64 -12.29 2.19 -18.52
CA ASP A 64 -12.15 3.58 -18.09
C ASP A 64 -10.86 3.80 -17.27
N PRO A 65 -10.39 5.05 -17.08
CA PRO A 65 -9.17 5.35 -16.34
C PRO A 65 -9.24 5.01 -14.83
N HIS A 66 -10.42 4.67 -14.29
CA HIS A 66 -10.61 4.32 -12.88
C HIS A 66 -10.56 2.80 -12.67
N SER A 67 -10.60 2.02 -13.76
CA SER A 67 -10.48 0.57 -13.72
C SER A 67 -9.02 0.17 -13.66
N ALA A 68 -8.56 -0.30 -12.50
CA ALA A 68 -7.19 -0.74 -12.27
C ALA A 68 -7.14 -2.10 -11.58
N TYR A 69 -6.16 -2.92 -11.95
CA TYR A 69 -5.82 -4.13 -11.22
C TYR A 69 -4.80 -3.79 -10.13
N LEU A 70 -5.09 -4.23 -8.92
CA LEU A 70 -4.14 -4.16 -7.81
C LEU A 70 -3.71 -5.59 -7.46
N THR A 71 -2.42 -5.81 -7.45
CA THR A 71 -1.84 -7.06 -6.94
C THR A 71 -2.18 -7.25 -5.45
N ALA A 72 -2.01 -8.46 -4.94
CA ALA A 72 -2.24 -8.74 -3.52
C ALA A 72 -1.30 -7.90 -2.61
N GLU A 73 -0.10 -7.58 -3.07
CA GLU A 73 0.87 -6.75 -2.36
C GLU A 73 0.44 -5.27 -2.35
N GLU A 74 0.04 -4.73 -3.49
CA GLU A 74 -0.49 -3.37 -3.59
C GLU A 74 -1.77 -3.18 -2.77
N MET A 75 -2.69 -4.15 -2.84
CA MET A 75 -3.91 -4.13 -2.03
C MET A 75 -3.59 -4.14 -0.53
N ARG A 76 -2.57 -4.89 -0.10
CA ARG A 76 -2.11 -4.87 1.29
C ARG A 76 -1.57 -3.50 1.67
N SER A 77 -0.77 -2.88 0.82
CA SER A 77 -0.23 -1.53 1.04
C SER A 77 -1.34 -0.48 1.16
N VAL A 78 -2.37 -0.57 0.30
CA VAL A 78 -3.56 0.30 0.40
C VAL A 78 -4.29 0.09 1.72
N ARG A 79 -4.51 -1.16 2.14
CA ARG A 79 -5.13 -1.45 3.45
C ARG A 79 -4.33 -0.89 4.61
N GLU A 80 -3.01 -1.13 4.66
CA GLU A 80 -2.14 -0.58 5.70
C GLU A 80 -2.23 0.94 5.77
N SER A 81 -2.30 1.60 4.60
CA SER A 81 -2.48 3.05 4.53
C SER A 81 -3.83 3.52 5.08
N ILE A 82 -4.91 2.76 4.84
CA ILE A 82 -6.25 3.03 5.35
C ILE A 82 -6.34 2.75 6.85
N ASP A 83 -5.84 1.59 7.28
CA ASP A 83 -5.87 1.14 8.67
C ASP A 83 -4.99 2.04 9.57
N GLY A 84 -4.06 2.79 8.98
CA GLY A 84 -3.17 3.70 9.69
C GLY A 84 -2.04 2.98 10.42
N GLU A 85 -1.75 1.73 10.07
CA GLU A 85 -0.64 0.96 10.65
C GLU A 85 -0.10 -0.09 9.66
N PHE A 86 1.15 -0.45 9.81
CA PHE A 86 1.75 -1.59 9.10
C PHE A 86 2.59 -2.43 10.05
N SER A 87 2.83 -3.69 9.69
CA SER A 87 3.70 -4.57 10.47
C SER A 87 5.14 -4.53 9.96
N GLY A 88 6.07 -4.10 10.83
CA GLY A 88 7.47 -3.93 10.47
C GLY A 88 8.36 -3.61 11.67
N ILE A 89 9.50 -3.00 11.41
CA ILE A 89 10.51 -2.69 12.43
C ILE A 89 10.51 -1.21 12.87
N GLY A 90 9.74 -0.33 12.23
CA GLY A 90 9.64 1.09 12.60
C GLY A 90 10.90 1.88 12.24
N VAL A 91 11.32 1.84 10.97
CA VAL A 91 12.38 2.68 10.42
C VAL A 91 11.87 3.46 9.21
N GLU A 92 12.24 4.72 9.13
CA GLU A 92 12.25 5.51 7.91
C GLU A 92 13.61 5.32 7.26
N PHE A 93 13.63 5.02 5.98
CA PHE A 93 14.88 4.74 5.27
C PHE A 93 14.96 5.43 3.91
N ASN A 94 16.16 5.56 3.44
CA ASN A 94 16.45 5.91 2.04
C ASN A 94 17.48 4.91 1.49
N VAL A 95 17.60 4.82 0.18
CA VAL A 95 18.66 4.06 -0.48
C VAL A 95 19.62 5.07 -1.11
N LEU A 96 20.84 5.08 -0.64
CA LEU A 96 21.88 5.98 -1.11
C LEU A 96 23.15 5.18 -1.46
N ARG A 97 23.60 5.26 -2.73
CA ARG A 97 24.77 4.54 -3.24
C ARG A 97 24.69 3.04 -2.87
N ASP A 98 23.63 2.40 -3.31
CA ASP A 98 23.36 0.96 -3.13
C ASP A 98 23.21 0.48 -1.69
N THR A 99 23.07 1.39 -0.72
CA THR A 99 22.99 1.02 0.69
C THR A 99 21.75 1.63 1.33
N ILE A 100 21.06 0.84 2.14
CA ILE A 100 19.91 1.27 2.94
C ILE A 100 20.42 2.11 4.10
N ILE A 101 19.99 3.36 4.18
CA ILE A 101 20.32 4.27 5.28
C ILE A 101 19.07 4.53 6.11
N VAL A 102 19.15 4.33 7.40
CA VAL A 102 18.12 4.73 8.36
C VAL A 102 18.11 6.26 8.45
N VAL A 103 17.01 6.87 8.06
CA VAL A 103 16.78 8.32 8.20
C VAL A 103 16.35 8.64 9.62
N ASN A 104 15.37 7.85 10.12
CA ASN A 104 14.84 8.00 11.46
C ASN A 104 14.26 6.67 11.95
N THR A 105 14.03 6.55 13.26
CA THR A 105 13.29 5.46 13.88
C THR A 105 11.94 5.99 14.37
N VAL A 106 10.91 5.16 14.24
CA VAL A 106 9.58 5.49 14.78
C VAL A 106 9.62 5.40 16.30
N ALA A 107 9.15 6.45 16.97
CA ALA A 107 9.12 6.51 18.44
C ALA A 107 8.36 5.31 19.04
N GLY A 108 8.96 4.65 20.04
CA GLY A 108 8.42 3.44 20.65
C GLY A 108 8.45 2.20 19.75
N GLY A 109 8.97 2.30 18.52
CA GLY A 109 9.08 1.18 17.58
C GLY A 109 10.19 0.17 17.93
N PRO A 110 10.17 -1.02 17.29
CA PRO A 110 11.17 -2.06 17.53
C PRO A 110 12.62 -1.61 17.29
N ALA A 111 12.85 -0.84 16.25
CA ALA A 111 14.18 -0.35 15.87
C ALA A 111 14.73 0.63 16.92
N GLU A 112 13.89 1.55 17.41
CA GLU A 112 14.30 2.49 18.46
C GLU A 112 14.59 1.76 19.77
N ARG A 113 13.70 0.86 20.19
CA ARG A 113 13.89 0.05 21.42
C ARG A 113 15.18 -0.78 21.38
N ALA A 114 15.60 -1.22 20.20
CA ALA A 114 16.85 -1.95 20.01
C ALA A 114 18.09 -1.05 19.93
N GLY A 115 17.93 0.27 19.89
CA GLY A 115 19.04 1.22 19.83
C GLY A 115 19.57 1.47 18.42
N MET A 116 18.79 1.23 17.39
CA MET A 116 19.09 1.72 16.03
C MET A 116 19.00 3.25 16.00
N ARG A 117 19.77 3.86 15.11
CA ARG A 117 19.91 5.32 15.05
C ARG A 117 19.87 5.83 13.61
N ALA A 118 19.57 7.10 13.46
CA ALA A 118 19.75 7.78 12.18
C ALA A 118 21.19 7.62 11.68
N ASN A 119 21.36 7.49 10.36
CA ASN A 119 22.61 7.19 9.63
C ASN A 119 23.15 5.77 9.81
N ASP A 120 22.47 4.87 10.51
CA ASP A 120 22.80 3.45 10.45
C ASP A 120 22.60 2.93 9.02
N ARG A 121 23.56 2.13 8.54
CA ARG A 121 23.51 1.52 7.22
C ARG A 121 23.20 0.04 7.35
N ILE A 122 22.05 -0.40 6.89
CA ILE A 122 21.66 -1.81 6.90
C ILE A 122 22.36 -2.48 5.72
N VAL A 123 23.25 -3.43 6.00
CA VAL A 123 24.03 -4.14 4.99
C VAL A 123 23.58 -5.59 4.82
N ARG A 124 22.87 -6.16 5.79
CA ARG A 124 22.30 -7.51 5.71
C ARG A 124 20.97 -7.58 6.43
N ILE A 125 20.04 -8.34 5.87
CA ILE A 125 18.72 -8.64 6.45
C ILE A 125 18.57 -10.16 6.44
N ASP A 126 18.46 -10.76 7.62
CA ASP A 126 18.51 -12.22 7.83
C ASP A 126 19.75 -12.82 7.16
N THR A 127 19.58 -13.68 6.17
CA THR A 127 20.67 -14.31 5.42
C THR A 127 21.02 -13.57 4.13
N THR A 128 20.27 -12.52 3.76
CA THR A 128 20.39 -11.84 2.47
C THR A 128 21.24 -10.59 2.60
N GLU A 129 22.24 -10.44 1.73
CA GLU A 129 22.99 -9.19 1.59
C GLU A 129 22.06 -8.11 1.08
N ALA A 130 22.03 -6.95 1.77
CA ALA A 130 21.09 -5.86 1.47
C ALA A 130 21.74 -4.70 0.69
N VAL A 131 23.05 -4.81 0.40
CA VAL A 131 23.72 -3.88 -0.50
C VAL A 131 23.24 -4.15 -1.93
N GLY A 132 22.86 -3.10 -2.65
CA GLY A 132 22.26 -3.21 -3.98
C GLY A 132 20.73 -3.32 -4.01
N PHE A 133 20.07 -3.34 -2.87
CA PHE A 133 18.61 -3.31 -2.82
C PHE A 133 18.05 -2.02 -3.40
N THR A 134 17.00 -2.15 -4.19
CA THR A 134 16.18 -1.01 -4.59
C THR A 134 15.26 -0.58 -3.43
N ARG A 135 14.71 0.62 -3.51
CA ARG A 135 13.75 1.12 -2.51
C ARG A 135 12.52 0.20 -2.37
N ALA A 136 12.11 -0.48 -3.44
CA ALA A 136 10.99 -1.40 -3.45
C ALA A 136 11.30 -2.75 -2.78
N ASP A 137 12.57 -3.17 -2.75
CA ASP A 137 12.96 -4.44 -2.14
C ASP A 137 13.03 -4.37 -0.61
N VAL A 138 13.37 -3.22 -0.06
CA VAL A 138 13.55 -3.05 1.39
C VAL A 138 12.31 -3.42 2.19
N PRO A 139 11.09 -2.96 1.86
CA PRO A 139 9.88 -3.36 2.58
C PRO A 139 9.60 -4.85 2.51
N LYS A 140 9.90 -5.53 1.39
CA LYS A 140 9.68 -6.97 1.22
C LYS A 140 10.44 -7.81 2.26
N HIS A 141 11.59 -7.31 2.74
CA HIS A 141 12.44 -8.01 3.71
C HIS A 141 12.23 -7.52 5.16
N LEU A 142 11.98 -6.20 5.33
CA LEU A 142 11.81 -5.63 6.67
C LEU A 142 10.40 -5.82 7.24
N ARG A 143 9.37 -5.78 6.39
CA ARG A 143 7.99 -6.06 6.80
C ARG A 143 7.77 -7.56 6.99
N GLY A 144 6.65 -7.93 7.60
CA GLY A 144 6.25 -9.31 7.82
C GLY A 144 5.21 -9.41 8.93
N LYS A 145 4.81 -10.63 9.29
CA LYS A 145 3.80 -10.84 10.32
C LYS A 145 4.28 -10.32 11.67
N THR A 146 3.43 -9.56 12.37
CA THR A 146 3.67 -9.09 13.75
C THR A 146 4.09 -10.26 14.66
N GLY A 147 5.08 -10.03 15.51
CA GLY A 147 5.66 -11.04 16.39
C GLY A 147 6.77 -11.89 15.77
N THR A 148 7.00 -11.82 14.45
CA THR A 148 8.13 -12.52 13.83
C THR A 148 9.42 -11.75 14.01
N LYS A 149 10.55 -12.45 14.01
CA LYS A 149 11.88 -11.85 14.18
C LYS A 149 12.50 -11.55 12.82
N VAL A 150 13.35 -10.54 12.79
CA VAL A 150 14.26 -10.23 11.68
C VAL A 150 15.61 -9.85 12.26
N ALA A 151 16.68 -10.39 11.68
CA ALA A 151 18.05 -10.09 12.06
C ALA A 151 18.66 -9.07 11.09
N LEU A 152 19.34 -8.05 11.61
CA LEU A 152 19.98 -7.02 10.80
C LEU A 152 21.47 -6.96 11.13
N GLU A 153 22.32 -6.82 10.11
CA GLU A 153 23.69 -6.34 10.29
C GLU A 153 23.77 -4.88 9.79
N VAL A 154 24.36 -4.05 10.62
CA VAL A 154 24.36 -2.60 10.44
C VAL A 154 25.79 -2.08 10.57
N VAL A 155 26.17 -1.17 9.68
CA VAL A 155 27.40 -0.39 9.78
C VAL A 155 27.04 1.00 10.32
N ARG A 156 27.69 1.39 11.41
CA ARG A 156 27.51 2.69 12.05
C ARG A 156 28.79 3.51 11.98
N HIS A 157 28.67 4.75 11.59
CA HIS A 157 29.83 5.65 11.55
C HIS A 157 30.51 5.76 12.94
N GLY A 158 31.84 5.62 12.95
CA GLY A 158 32.61 5.64 14.19
C GLY A 158 32.64 4.34 14.98
N VAL A 159 32.00 3.27 14.50
CA VAL A 159 32.06 1.93 15.13
C VAL A 159 32.71 0.97 14.14
N PRO A 160 33.87 0.38 14.45
CA PRO A 160 34.61 -0.47 13.53
C PRO A 160 33.90 -1.78 13.20
N GLU A 161 33.19 -2.36 14.17
CA GLU A 161 32.50 -3.64 14.02
C GLU A 161 31.08 -3.44 13.46
N ARG A 162 30.59 -4.45 12.72
CA ARG A 162 29.19 -4.51 12.35
C ARG A 162 28.32 -4.78 13.55
N LEU A 163 27.35 -3.92 13.78
CA LEU A 163 26.35 -4.10 14.82
C LEU A 163 25.30 -5.12 14.37
N ARG A 164 24.86 -5.98 15.29
CA ARG A 164 23.82 -6.96 15.03
C ARG A 164 22.58 -6.64 15.86
N PHE A 165 21.44 -6.53 15.20
CA PHE A 165 20.15 -6.31 15.84
C PHE A 165 19.23 -7.48 15.51
N THR A 166 18.55 -8.01 16.53
CA THR A 166 17.43 -8.94 16.32
C THR A 166 16.16 -8.23 16.77
N LEU A 167 15.32 -7.88 15.78
CA LEU A 167 14.10 -7.11 16.01
C LEU A 167 12.89 -8.03 15.95
N VAL A 168 11.88 -7.75 16.74
CA VAL A 168 10.57 -8.38 16.65
C VAL A 168 9.65 -7.41 15.90
N ARG A 169 9.10 -7.81 14.76
CA ARG A 169 8.18 -6.99 14.00
C ARG A 169 6.94 -6.66 14.83
N ASP A 170 6.52 -5.43 14.77
CA ASP A 170 5.42 -4.89 15.57
C ASP A 170 4.52 -4.03 14.69
N ARG A 171 3.35 -3.63 15.19
CA ARG A 171 2.48 -2.66 14.54
C ARG A 171 3.11 -1.27 14.65
N ILE A 172 3.35 -0.68 13.51
CA ILE A 172 3.97 0.64 13.37
C ILE A 172 2.88 1.61 12.94
N PRO A 173 2.55 2.61 13.77
CA PRO A 173 1.54 3.59 13.41
C PRO A 173 1.99 4.44 12.21
N LEU A 174 1.05 4.72 11.35
CA LEU A 174 1.20 5.62 10.22
C LEU A 174 0.37 6.87 10.53
N ASN A 175 1.00 7.84 11.18
CA ASN A 175 0.30 9.08 11.52
C ASN A 175 -0.24 9.78 10.27
N THR A 176 -1.43 10.32 10.38
CA THR A 176 -2.11 11.09 9.35
C THR A 176 -1.93 12.58 9.53
N VAL A 177 -1.61 13.02 10.76
CA VAL A 177 -1.22 14.38 11.11
C VAL A 177 0.30 14.49 11.13
N ASP A 178 0.87 15.20 10.15
CA ASP A 178 2.33 15.38 10.02
C ASP A 178 2.87 16.47 10.95
N ALA A 179 2.09 17.51 11.18
CA ALA A 179 2.51 18.65 11.97
C ALA A 179 1.30 19.36 12.61
N ALA A 180 1.48 19.80 13.84
CA ALA A 180 0.54 20.65 14.56
C ALA A 180 1.32 21.64 15.43
N TYR A 181 1.11 22.94 15.20
CA TYR A 181 1.77 23.99 15.98
C TYR A 181 0.99 25.30 15.95
N ARG A 182 1.29 26.21 16.88
CA ARG A 182 0.74 27.56 16.90
C ARG A 182 1.54 28.48 15.98
N VAL A 183 0.85 29.14 15.06
CA VAL A 183 1.42 30.20 14.22
C VAL A 183 1.43 31.54 14.97
N SER A 184 0.39 31.77 15.79
CA SER A 184 0.27 32.90 16.70
C SER A 184 -0.60 32.50 17.92
N ASP A 185 -0.82 33.43 18.86
CA ASP A 185 -1.65 33.16 20.04
C ASP A 185 -3.10 32.74 19.71
N SER A 186 -3.61 33.16 18.56
CA SER A 186 -4.98 32.87 18.13
C SER A 186 -5.09 31.90 16.96
N VAL A 187 -3.98 31.59 16.26
CA VAL A 187 -4.00 30.79 15.03
C VAL A 187 -3.19 29.51 15.20
N GLY A 188 -3.84 28.38 15.03
CA GLY A 188 -3.20 27.06 14.92
C GLY A 188 -2.96 26.64 13.47
N TYR A 189 -2.02 25.72 13.27
CA TYR A 189 -1.75 25.06 12.00
C TYR A 189 -1.75 23.55 12.24
N ILE A 190 -2.46 22.81 11.39
CA ILE A 190 -2.45 21.34 11.36
C ILE A 190 -2.31 20.89 9.92
N LYS A 191 -1.33 20.00 9.67
CA LYS A 191 -1.13 19.36 8.37
C LYS A 191 -1.58 17.92 8.39
N VAL A 192 -2.47 17.55 7.46
CA VAL A 192 -3.00 16.19 7.29
C VAL A 192 -2.58 15.64 5.95
N ASN A 193 -1.80 14.56 5.95
CA ASN A 193 -1.21 13.97 4.75
C ASN A 193 -2.13 12.99 4.01
N ARG A 194 -3.13 12.41 4.69
CA ARG A 194 -4.15 11.49 4.14
C ARG A 194 -5.33 11.36 5.09
N PHE A 195 -6.40 10.72 4.62
CA PHE A 195 -7.57 10.38 5.42
C PHE A 195 -7.60 8.87 5.72
N GLY A 196 -6.93 8.45 6.80
CA GLY A 196 -6.96 7.09 7.35
C GLY A 196 -7.96 6.94 8.50
N GLN A 197 -8.13 5.74 9.03
CA GLN A 197 -9.07 5.47 10.14
C GLN A 197 -8.80 6.28 11.41
N THR A 198 -7.55 6.66 11.65
CA THR A 198 -7.11 7.40 12.84
C THR A 198 -7.20 8.92 12.68
N THR A 199 -7.48 9.44 11.47
CA THR A 199 -7.33 10.87 11.15
C THR A 199 -8.14 11.77 12.05
N MET A 200 -9.42 11.49 12.29
CA MET A 200 -10.25 12.34 13.16
C MET A 200 -9.81 12.32 14.61
N ALA A 201 -9.31 11.16 15.09
CA ALA A 201 -8.78 11.06 16.45
C ALA A 201 -7.50 11.89 16.59
N GLU A 202 -6.54 11.72 15.67
CA GLU A 202 -5.27 12.47 15.64
C GLU A 202 -5.49 13.97 15.47
N PHE A 203 -6.39 14.37 14.55
CA PHE A 203 -6.75 15.77 14.34
C PHE A 203 -7.38 16.40 15.58
N GLY A 204 -8.33 15.70 16.21
CA GLY A 204 -8.98 16.15 17.41
C GLY A 204 -8.03 16.27 18.61
N GLU A 205 -7.04 15.40 18.72
CA GLU A 205 -5.97 15.47 19.72
C GLU A 205 -5.05 16.67 19.45
N ALA A 206 -4.54 16.80 18.22
CA ALA A 206 -3.72 17.93 17.81
C ALA A 206 -4.41 19.27 18.03
N TYR A 207 -5.69 19.40 17.69
CA TYR A 207 -6.46 20.62 17.93
C TYR A 207 -6.61 20.93 19.43
N ARG A 208 -6.81 19.94 20.28
CA ARG A 208 -6.88 20.10 21.74
C ARG A 208 -5.52 20.52 22.32
N GLU A 209 -4.41 19.90 21.87
CA GLU A 209 -3.06 20.25 22.29
C GLU A 209 -2.67 21.67 21.91
N LEU A 210 -3.17 22.18 20.78
CA LEU A 210 -3.04 23.58 20.40
C LEU A 210 -3.85 24.54 21.28
N GLY A 211 -4.61 24.02 22.27
CA GLY A 211 -5.41 24.84 23.17
C GLY A 211 -6.64 25.45 22.50
N ARG A 212 -7.20 24.77 21.49
CA ARG A 212 -8.40 25.19 20.73
C ARG A 212 -8.27 26.62 20.22
N PRO A 213 -7.40 26.87 19.24
CA PRO A 213 -7.17 28.20 18.69
C PRO A 213 -8.44 28.78 18.08
N GLY A 214 -8.58 30.10 18.07
CA GLY A 214 -9.75 30.78 17.51
C GLY A 214 -9.83 30.73 15.97
N ALA A 215 -8.72 30.44 15.31
CA ALA A 215 -8.64 30.17 13.87
C ALA A 215 -7.66 29.03 13.59
N LEU A 216 -7.92 28.26 12.54
CA LEU A 216 -7.11 27.11 12.14
C LEU A 216 -6.73 27.22 10.67
N ILE A 217 -5.44 27.01 10.38
CA ILE A 217 -4.94 26.73 9.04
C ILE A 217 -4.87 25.20 8.91
N LEU A 218 -5.74 24.64 8.07
CA LEU A 218 -5.72 23.24 7.72
C LEU A 218 -4.96 23.07 6.41
N ASP A 219 -3.80 22.43 6.47
CA ASP A 219 -2.95 22.15 5.30
C ASP A 219 -3.21 20.72 4.80
N LEU A 220 -3.75 20.64 3.59
CA LEU A 220 -3.97 19.40 2.85
C LEU A 220 -3.03 19.27 1.64
N GLN A 221 -1.94 20.05 1.58
CA GLN A 221 -0.99 19.99 0.48
C GLN A 221 -0.28 18.64 0.46
N GLY A 222 -0.40 17.92 -0.68
CA GLY A 222 0.10 16.56 -0.83
C GLY A 222 -0.82 15.47 -0.27
N ASN A 223 -2.00 15.82 0.24
CA ASN A 223 -2.99 14.82 0.66
C ASN A 223 -3.60 14.13 -0.57
N GLY A 224 -3.38 12.83 -0.68
CA GLY A 224 -3.89 11.99 -1.79
C GLY A 224 -5.33 11.51 -1.61
N GLY A 225 -6.03 11.94 -0.56
CA GLY A 225 -7.38 11.44 -0.22
C GLY A 225 -7.36 10.32 0.82
N GLY A 226 -8.32 9.40 0.71
CA GLY A 226 -8.51 8.27 1.62
C GLY A 226 -9.98 8.04 1.97
N LEU A 227 -10.30 7.82 3.24
CA LEU A 227 -11.65 7.54 3.73
C LEU A 227 -12.53 8.80 3.70
N LEU A 228 -13.65 8.71 2.98
CA LEU A 228 -14.58 9.82 2.79
C LEU A 228 -15.26 10.25 4.11
N ASP A 229 -15.59 9.30 4.97
CA ASP A 229 -16.19 9.57 6.29
C ASP A 229 -15.26 10.41 7.19
N GLN A 230 -13.95 10.16 7.14
CA GLN A 230 -12.94 10.94 7.86
C GLN A 230 -12.83 12.38 7.30
N ALA A 231 -12.89 12.53 5.98
CA ALA A 231 -12.87 13.84 5.34
C ALA A 231 -14.16 14.64 5.66
N ILE A 232 -15.33 13.98 5.63
CA ILE A 232 -16.62 14.61 6.02
C ILE A 232 -16.61 15.00 7.51
N GLY A 233 -16.11 14.09 8.38
CA GLY A 233 -15.98 14.38 9.81
C GLY A 233 -15.11 15.60 10.07
N MET A 234 -14.00 15.75 9.36
CA MET A 234 -13.12 16.90 9.47
C MET A 234 -13.76 18.21 8.95
N ALA A 235 -14.52 18.13 7.87
CA ALA A 235 -15.23 19.31 7.33
C ALA A 235 -16.37 19.79 8.24
N GLY A 236 -16.89 18.94 9.12
CA GLY A 236 -17.92 19.25 10.12
C GLY A 236 -17.38 19.65 11.50
N PHE A 237 -16.07 19.67 11.67
CA PHE A 237 -15.40 20.00 12.94
C PHE A 237 -15.26 21.50 13.13
#